data_70068f3579588f1ebe735a32fd07a62b
#
_entry.id   70068f3579588f1ebe735a32fd07a62b
#
_cell.length_a   1.000
_cell.length_b   1.000
_cell.length_c   1.000
_cell.angle_alpha   90.00
_cell.angle_beta   90.00
_cell.angle_gamma   90.00
#
_symmetry.space_group_name_H-M   'P 1'
#
loop_
_entity.id
_entity.type
_entity.pdbx_description
1 polymer ?
#
loop_
_entity_poly.entity_id
_entity_poly.type
_entity_poly.pdbx_seq_one_letter_code
_entity_poly.pdbx_strand_id
1 'polypeptide(L)'
;MLKNKFIYGLIGKEIDYSFSRKYFNQKFKNEGLINNSYENFDCKNLSQAIKVLKQKNLKGLNVTIPYKEKIIPYLDTISKEAKDIMAVNTISFNNQGKLIGHNTDCHGFQKSLFENINKKTKNALILGTGGASKAIRYVLKENSIKYQTVSRKKNKGDFIYTELDRDIMSNFELIINTTPLGTYPNTEKCPDINFDHITKDHILFDLIYNPIKTSFLNNGKIKGAKIANGYNMLIYQAEKSWSIWNEIN
;
A
#
# COMPACT_ATOMS: atom_id res chain seq x y z
N MET A 1 -28.27 -17.26 -23.58
CA MET A 1 -28.33 -16.18 -22.55
C MET A 1 -26.94 -15.59 -22.39
N LEU A 2 -26.75 -14.30 -22.69
CA LEU A 2 -25.50 -13.60 -22.41
C LEU A 2 -25.34 -13.57 -20.89
N LYS A 3 -24.38 -14.34 -20.34
CA LYS A 3 -24.08 -14.34 -18.92
C LYS A 3 -23.58 -12.93 -18.56
N ASN A 4 -24.23 -12.29 -17.57
CA ASN A 4 -23.82 -10.97 -17.08
C ASN A 4 -22.33 -10.98 -16.73
N LYS A 5 -21.56 -10.12 -17.39
CA LYS A 5 -20.14 -9.93 -17.10
C LYS A 5 -20.01 -9.08 -15.84
N PHE A 6 -19.31 -9.59 -14.83
CA PHE A 6 -18.97 -8.85 -13.60
C PHE A 6 -17.61 -8.15 -13.76
N ILE A 7 -17.59 -6.87 -13.47
CA ILE A 7 -16.41 -6.04 -13.65
C ILE A 7 -15.86 -5.65 -12.28
N TYR A 8 -14.60 -5.93 -12.08
CA TYR A 8 -13.75 -5.37 -11.03
C TYR A 8 -12.73 -4.45 -11.66
N GLY A 9 -12.07 -3.61 -10.89
CA GLY A 9 -11.04 -2.81 -11.51
C GLY A 9 -10.26 -1.90 -10.57
N LEU A 10 -9.27 -1.21 -11.15
CA LEU A 10 -8.44 -0.25 -10.47
C LEU A 10 -8.67 1.14 -11.04
N ILE A 11 -9.03 2.09 -10.18
CA ILE A 11 -9.06 3.52 -10.49
C ILE A 11 -7.72 4.14 -10.10
N GLY A 12 -7.07 4.80 -11.03
CA GLY A 12 -5.80 5.51 -10.80
C GLY A 12 -5.45 6.43 -11.95
N LYS A 13 -4.25 6.99 -11.91
CA LYS A 13 -3.68 7.77 -13.02
C LYS A 13 -2.37 7.13 -13.44
N GLU A 14 -2.18 6.95 -14.76
CA GLU A 14 -0.98 6.34 -15.33
C GLU A 14 -0.72 4.93 -14.76
N ILE A 15 -1.74 4.05 -14.81
CA ILE A 15 -1.76 2.75 -14.13
C ILE A 15 -1.60 1.54 -15.07
N ASP A 16 -1.14 1.71 -16.30
CA ASP A 16 -0.99 0.62 -17.28
C ASP A 16 -0.11 -0.54 -16.79
N TYR A 17 0.87 -0.23 -15.95
CA TYR A 17 1.79 -1.18 -15.35
C TYR A 17 1.23 -1.90 -14.11
N SER A 18 -0.06 -1.70 -13.79
CA SER A 18 -0.67 -2.22 -12.56
C SER A 18 -0.55 -3.75 -12.43
N PHE A 19 0.01 -4.17 -11.31
CA PHE A 19 0.05 -5.56 -10.89
C PHE A 19 -1.36 -6.14 -10.70
N SER A 20 -2.29 -5.38 -10.15
CA SER A 20 -3.64 -5.85 -9.76
C SER A 20 -4.40 -6.44 -10.93
N ARG A 21 -4.33 -5.83 -12.14
CA ARG A 21 -5.01 -6.35 -13.32
C ARG A 21 -4.51 -7.75 -13.70
N LYS A 22 -3.20 -7.96 -13.71
CA LYS A 22 -2.61 -9.27 -14.02
C LYS A 22 -2.98 -10.29 -12.94
N TYR A 23 -2.85 -9.90 -11.69
CA TYR A 23 -3.13 -10.74 -10.52
C TYR A 23 -4.57 -11.25 -10.53
N PHE A 24 -5.55 -10.35 -10.56
CA PHE A 24 -6.97 -10.73 -10.48
C PHE A 24 -7.45 -11.50 -11.71
N ASN A 25 -7.03 -11.13 -12.93
CA ASN A 25 -7.42 -11.89 -14.11
C ASN A 25 -6.83 -13.31 -14.09
N GLN A 26 -5.61 -13.50 -13.57
CA GLN A 26 -5.07 -14.85 -13.37
C GLN A 26 -5.81 -15.61 -12.26
N LYS A 27 -6.17 -14.95 -11.16
CA LYS A 27 -7.00 -15.51 -10.09
C LYS A 27 -8.35 -15.96 -10.63
N PHE A 28 -9.06 -15.12 -11.38
CA PHE A 28 -10.35 -15.47 -11.98
C PHE A 28 -10.26 -16.68 -12.89
N LYS A 29 -9.21 -16.75 -13.69
CA LYS A 29 -8.95 -17.92 -14.55
C LYS A 29 -8.73 -19.19 -13.73
N ASN A 30 -7.91 -19.12 -12.69
CA ASN A 30 -7.57 -20.28 -11.84
C ASN A 30 -8.78 -20.78 -11.05
N GLU A 31 -9.68 -19.88 -10.65
CA GLU A 31 -10.90 -20.21 -9.89
C GLU A 31 -12.12 -20.50 -10.79
N GLY A 32 -11.97 -20.53 -12.11
CA GLY A 32 -13.05 -20.80 -13.07
C GLY A 32 -14.11 -19.71 -13.15
N LEU A 33 -13.80 -18.48 -12.73
CA LEU A 33 -14.70 -17.33 -12.71
C LEU A 33 -14.76 -16.65 -14.08
N ILE A 34 -15.17 -17.36 -15.10
CA ILE A 34 -15.12 -16.98 -16.53
C ILE A 34 -15.92 -15.70 -16.87
N ASN A 35 -16.88 -15.33 -16.02
CA ASN A 35 -17.67 -14.11 -16.22
C ASN A 35 -17.07 -12.87 -15.54
N ASN A 36 -15.97 -13.01 -14.81
CA ASN A 36 -15.31 -11.92 -14.11
C ASN A 36 -14.17 -11.34 -14.95
N SER A 37 -14.02 -10.03 -14.92
CA SER A 37 -12.85 -9.33 -15.48
C SER A 37 -12.34 -8.27 -14.51
N TYR A 38 -11.03 -8.03 -14.54
CA TYR A 38 -10.43 -6.93 -13.83
C TYR A 38 -9.83 -5.94 -14.82
N GLU A 39 -10.24 -4.68 -14.74
CA GLU A 39 -9.91 -3.64 -15.71
C GLU A 39 -9.14 -2.49 -15.06
N ASN A 40 -8.28 -1.80 -15.82
CA ASN A 40 -7.66 -0.56 -15.39
C ASN A 40 -8.52 0.61 -15.89
N PHE A 41 -9.01 1.41 -14.95
CA PHE A 41 -9.67 2.68 -15.21
C PHE A 41 -8.65 3.82 -15.04
N ASP A 42 -7.87 4.06 -16.10
CA ASP A 42 -6.90 5.16 -16.11
C ASP A 42 -7.61 6.50 -16.24
N CYS A 43 -7.65 7.25 -15.15
CA CYS A 43 -8.39 8.49 -15.02
C CYS A 43 -7.44 9.68 -14.95
N LYS A 44 -7.52 10.60 -15.90
CA LYS A 44 -6.70 11.83 -15.94
C LYS A 44 -7.04 12.81 -14.81
N ASN A 45 -8.28 12.75 -14.30
CA ASN A 45 -8.79 13.65 -13.27
C ASN A 45 -9.88 12.98 -12.42
N LEU A 46 -10.22 13.61 -11.30
CA LEU A 46 -11.20 13.09 -10.34
C LEU A 46 -12.60 12.91 -10.95
N SER A 47 -13.02 13.80 -11.86
CA SER A 47 -14.33 13.69 -12.51
C SER A 47 -14.47 12.38 -13.31
N GLN A 48 -13.41 11.95 -13.98
CA GLN A 48 -13.39 10.63 -14.65
C GLN A 48 -13.46 9.48 -13.65
N ALA A 49 -12.74 9.57 -12.53
CA ALA A 49 -12.79 8.56 -11.48
C ALA A 49 -14.22 8.42 -10.88
N ILE A 50 -14.90 9.54 -10.66
CA ILE A 50 -16.30 9.54 -10.18
C ILE A 50 -17.26 8.92 -11.21
N LYS A 51 -17.04 9.14 -12.51
CA LYS A 51 -17.87 8.52 -13.56
C LYS A 51 -17.73 6.98 -13.54
N VAL A 52 -16.56 6.45 -13.21
CA VAL A 52 -16.36 4.99 -13.07
C VAL A 52 -17.25 4.41 -11.98
N LEU A 53 -17.43 5.10 -10.84
CA LEU A 53 -18.29 4.63 -9.74
C LEU A 53 -19.76 4.38 -10.16
N LYS A 54 -20.19 4.99 -11.25
CA LYS A 54 -21.57 4.91 -11.77
C LYS A 54 -21.73 3.88 -12.89
N GLN A 55 -20.69 3.14 -13.25
CA GLN A 55 -20.77 2.12 -14.29
C GLN A 55 -21.64 0.93 -13.84
N LYS A 56 -22.41 0.39 -14.78
CA LYS A 56 -23.20 -0.82 -14.56
C LYS A 56 -22.28 -2.06 -14.46
N ASN A 57 -22.73 -3.08 -13.74
CA ASN A 57 -22.06 -4.38 -13.57
C ASN A 57 -20.73 -4.33 -12.80
N LEU A 58 -20.39 -3.23 -12.15
CA LEU A 58 -19.29 -3.19 -11.21
C LEU A 58 -19.61 -4.02 -9.97
N LYS A 59 -18.63 -4.83 -9.52
CA LYS A 59 -18.71 -5.65 -8.30
C LYS A 59 -17.72 -5.23 -7.24
N GLY A 60 -16.65 -4.56 -7.63
CA GLY A 60 -15.66 -4.04 -6.72
C GLY A 60 -14.61 -3.21 -7.43
N LEU A 61 -14.04 -2.25 -6.72
CA LEU A 61 -13.00 -1.38 -7.25
C LEU A 61 -11.85 -1.26 -6.26
N ASN A 62 -10.62 -1.27 -6.78
CA ASN A 62 -9.49 -0.71 -6.05
C ASN A 62 -9.28 0.74 -6.47
N VAL A 63 -8.64 1.50 -5.60
CA VAL A 63 -8.29 2.91 -5.83
C VAL A 63 -6.82 3.12 -5.49
N THR A 64 -6.09 3.77 -6.39
CA THR A 64 -4.69 4.13 -6.16
C THR A 64 -4.44 5.63 -6.37
N ILE A 65 -3.19 6.02 -6.35
CA ILE A 65 -2.74 7.41 -6.54
C ILE A 65 -3.31 7.98 -7.84
N PRO A 66 -3.79 9.22 -7.82
CA PRO A 66 -3.84 10.19 -6.70
C PRO A 66 -5.20 10.26 -6.01
N TYR A 67 -6.05 9.22 -6.11
CA TYR A 67 -7.48 9.30 -5.78
C TYR A 67 -7.86 8.71 -4.42
N LYS A 68 -6.97 8.00 -3.70
CA LYS A 68 -7.28 7.32 -2.42
C LYS A 68 -7.96 8.22 -1.36
N GLU A 69 -7.57 9.49 -1.29
CA GLU A 69 -8.16 10.48 -0.37
C GLU A 69 -9.33 11.22 -1.04
N LYS A 70 -9.15 11.57 -2.32
CA LYS A 70 -10.09 12.42 -3.07
C LYS A 70 -11.41 11.74 -3.38
N ILE A 71 -11.47 10.41 -3.36
CA ILE A 71 -12.67 9.63 -3.65
C ILE A 71 -13.64 9.57 -2.46
N ILE A 72 -13.15 9.77 -1.23
CA ILE A 72 -13.91 9.62 0.01
C ILE A 72 -15.25 10.39 0.00
N PRO A 73 -15.31 11.67 -0.41
CA PRO A 73 -16.57 12.43 -0.42
C PRO A 73 -17.65 11.90 -1.35
N TYR A 74 -17.32 10.95 -2.22
CA TYR A 74 -18.22 10.35 -3.22
C TYR A 74 -18.68 8.96 -2.86
N LEU A 75 -18.37 8.50 -1.64
CA LEU A 75 -18.78 7.21 -1.09
C LEU A 75 -19.90 7.42 -0.09
N ASP A 76 -20.82 6.46 0.02
CA ASP A 76 -21.92 6.52 1.00
C ASP A 76 -21.44 6.31 2.43
N THR A 77 -20.49 5.38 2.61
CA THR A 77 -19.87 5.09 3.91
C THR A 77 -18.43 4.67 3.74
N ILE A 78 -17.66 4.70 4.83
CA ILE A 78 -16.28 4.17 4.88
C ILE A 78 -16.08 3.36 6.16
N SER A 79 -15.25 2.32 6.08
CA SER A 79 -14.88 1.50 7.24
C SER A 79 -14.13 2.32 8.29
N LYS A 80 -14.07 1.80 9.52
CA LYS A 80 -13.34 2.45 10.61
C LYS A 80 -11.87 2.68 10.26
N GLU A 81 -11.20 1.67 9.73
CA GLU A 81 -9.80 1.75 9.32
C GLU A 81 -9.59 2.80 8.21
N ALA A 82 -10.47 2.81 7.20
CA ALA A 82 -10.38 3.80 6.13
C ALA A 82 -10.60 5.24 6.65
N LYS A 83 -11.46 5.41 7.67
CA LYS A 83 -11.70 6.68 8.35
C LYS A 83 -10.47 7.14 9.14
N ASP A 84 -9.88 6.26 9.93
CA ASP A 84 -8.72 6.57 10.77
C ASP A 84 -7.48 6.86 9.91
N ILE A 85 -7.32 6.15 8.80
CA ILE A 85 -6.22 6.33 7.83
C ILE A 85 -6.46 7.56 6.94
N MET A 86 -7.72 7.99 6.74
CA MET A 86 -8.12 9.02 5.78
C MET A 86 -7.74 8.67 4.33
N ALA A 87 -7.84 7.38 3.96
CA ALA A 87 -7.60 6.92 2.61
C ALA A 87 -8.37 5.62 2.32
N VAL A 88 -8.93 5.53 1.11
CA VAL A 88 -9.64 4.37 0.58
C VAL A 88 -8.83 3.78 -0.57
N ASN A 89 -8.56 2.48 -0.52
CA ASN A 89 -7.94 1.75 -1.63
C ASN A 89 -8.83 0.63 -2.19
N THR A 90 -9.99 0.37 -1.55
CA THR A 90 -10.96 -0.66 -1.98
C THR A 90 -12.38 -0.14 -1.79
N ILE A 91 -13.22 -0.33 -2.79
CA ILE A 91 -14.64 0.04 -2.75
C ILE A 91 -15.46 -1.21 -3.03
N SER A 92 -16.45 -1.46 -2.18
CA SER A 92 -17.45 -2.50 -2.35
C SER A 92 -18.85 -1.89 -2.53
N PHE A 93 -19.80 -2.71 -2.99
CA PHE A 93 -21.19 -2.34 -3.16
C PHE A 93 -22.04 -3.22 -2.24
N ASN A 94 -22.90 -2.62 -1.44
CA ASN A 94 -23.89 -3.41 -0.69
C ASN A 94 -25.08 -3.81 -1.55
N ASN A 95 -26.03 -4.59 -0.99
CA ASN A 95 -27.22 -5.07 -1.69
C ASN A 95 -28.17 -3.95 -2.19
N GLN A 96 -28.03 -2.74 -1.65
CA GLN A 96 -28.77 -1.54 -2.09
C GLN A 96 -27.98 -0.73 -3.14
N GLY A 97 -26.82 -1.21 -3.59
CA GLY A 97 -25.94 -0.50 -4.51
C GLY A 97 -25.14 0.67 -3.89
N LYS A 98 -25.14 0.80 -2.55
CA LYS A 98 -24.36 1.85 -1.87
C LYS A 98 -22.86 1.52 -1.89
N LEU A 99 -22.07 2.57 -2.05
CA LEU A 99 -20.60 2.52 -2.11
C LEU A 99 -19.99 2.53 -0.71
N ILE A 100 -19.22 1.51 -0.37
CA ILE A 100 -18.53 1.39 0.91
C ILE A 100 -17.03 1.40 0.66
N GLY A 101 -16.32 2.37 1.27
CA GLY A 101 -14.86 2.50 1.15
C GLY A 101 -14.13 1.77 2.26
N HIS A 102 -13.05 1.06 1.89
CA HIS A 102 -12.20 0.31 2.79
C HIS A 102 -10.72 0.66 2.54
N ASN A 103 -9.87 0.32 3.52
CA ASN A 103 -8.43 0.35 3.33
C ASN A 103 -7.82 -1.03 3.58
N THR A 104 -7.46 -1.73 2.51
CA THR A 104 -6.83 -3.05 2.59
C THR A 104 -5.31 -2.98 2.62
N ASP A 105 -4.69 -1.80 2.36
CA ASP A 105 -3.25 -1.62 2.49
C ASP A 105 -2.77 -1.87 3.92
N CYS A 106 -3.54 -1.40 4.92
CA CYS A 106 -3.20 -1.63 6.33
C CYS A 106 -3.19 -3.13 6.66
N HIS A 107 -4.18 -3.90 6.19
CA HIS A 107 -4.21 -5.36 6.35
C HIS A 107 -3.00 -6.03 5.68
N GLY A 108 -2.73 -5.65 4.43
CA GLY A 108 -1.60 -6.20 3.67
C GLY A 108 -0.27 -5.93 4.35
N PHE A 109 -0.05 -4.69 4.79
CA PHE A 109 1.16 -4.31 5.50
C PHE A 109 1.28 -5.04 6.85
N GLN A 110 0.23 -5.05 7.66
CA GLN A 110 0.24 -5.70 8.97
C GLN A 110 0.62 -7.17 8.86
N LYS A 111 -0.02 -7.90 7.96
CA LYS A 111 0.27 -9.33 7.76
C LYS A 111 1.71 -9.55 7.29
N SER A 112 2.17 -8.79 6.29
CA SER A 112 3.54 -8.89 5.80
C SER A 112 4.57 -8.44 6.83
N LEU A 113 4.26 -7.44 7.66
CA LEU A 113 5.13 -6.97 8.73
C LEU A 113 5.38 -8.07 9.75
N PHE A 114 4.32 -8.74 10.25
CA PHE A 114 4.43 -9.76 11.28
C PHE A 114 5.17 -11.04 10.85
N GLU A 115 5.29 -11.29 9.55
CA GLU A 115 6.19 -12.32 9.03
C GLU A 115 7.67 -11.94 9.18
N ASN A 116 7.97 -10.66 9.36
CA ASN A 116 9.31 -10.11 9.29
C ASN A 116 9.85 -9.55 10.59
N ILE A 117 8.99 -9.09 11.50
CA ILE A 117 9.40 -8.57 12.81
C ILE A 117 9.37 -9.67 13.90
N ASN A 118 9.94 -9.36 15.05
CA ASN A 118 9.84 -10.18 16.25
C ASN A 118 9.22 -9.37 17.41
N LYS A 119 8.96 -10.02 18.55
CA LYS A 119 8.37 -9.37 19.74
C LYS A 119 9.22 -8.25 20.35
N LYS A 120 10.51 -8.14 19.96
CA LYS A 120 11.42 -7.10 20.46
C LYS A 120 11.30 -5.78 19.66
N THR A 121 10.72 -5.80 18.48
CA THR A 121 10.54 -4.58 17.66
C THR A 121 9.57 -3.63 18.35
N LYS A 122 10.07 -2.49 18.81
CA LYS A 122 9.33 -1.47 19.55
C LYS A 122 9.26 -0.12 18.85
N ASN A 123 10.27 0.19 18.04
CA ASN A 123 10.40 1.49 17.41
C ASN A 123 10.61 1.34 15.90
N ALA A 124 9.95 2.18 15.13
CA ALA A 124 10.06 2.21 13.69
C ALA A 124 10.40 3.61 13.17
N LEU A 125 11.25 3.69 12.16
CA LEU A 125 11.54 4.90 11.41
C LEU A 125 10.88 4.80 10.03
N ILE A 126 9.97 5.71 9.71
CA ILE A 126 9.25 5.74 8.43
C ILE A 126 9.91 6.76 7.52
N LEU A 127 10.52 6.30 6.43
CA LEU A 127 11.09 7.17 5.41
C LEU A 127 9.99 7.60 4.45
N GLY A 128 9.59 8.87 4.54
CA GLY A 128 8.51 9.46 3.74
C GLY A 128 7.23 9.74 4.52
N THR A 129 6.53 10.81 4.12
CA THR A 129 5.29 11.32 4.75
C THR A 129 4.13 11.40 3.76
N GLY A 130 4.18 10.61 2.67
CA GLY A 130 3.16 10.55 1.62
C GLY A 130 1.95 9.70 1.99
N GLY A 131 1.03 9.52 1.03
CA GLY A 131 -0.20 8.75 1.22
C GLY A 131 0.03 7.31 1.69
N ALA A 132 1.07 6.63 1.19
CA ALA A 132 1.41 5.27 1.60
C ALA A 132 1.75 5.19 3.10
N SER A 133 2.46 6.18 3.65
CA SER A 133 2.84 6.20 5.06
C SER A 133 1.66 6.25 6.04
N LYS A 134 0.46 6.68 5.59
CA LYS A 134 -0.72 6.78 6.47
C LYS A 134 -1.19 5.41 6.96
N ALA A 135 -1.31 4.42 6.05
CA ALA A 135 -1.67 3.06 6.41
C ALA A 135 -0.60 2.41 7.31
N ILE A 136 0.68 2.69 7.04
CA ILE A 136 1.79 2.19 7.85
C ILE A 136 1.72 2.73 9.28
N ARG A 137 1.56 4.06 9.45
CA ARG A 137 1.41 4.70 10.77
C ARG A 137 0.23 4.15 11.56
N TYR A 138 -0.91 3.93 10.88
CA TYR A 138 -2.08 3.31 11.48
C TYR A 138 -1.73 1.93 12.05
N VAL A 139 -1.14 1.05 11.24
CA VAL A 139 -0.77 -0.31 11.67
C VAL A 139 0.22 -0.30 12.83
N LEU A 140 1.26 0.52 12.77
CA LEU A 140 2.25 0.60 13.85
C LEU A 140 1.60 1.05 15.17
N LYS A 141 0.72 2.07 15.11
CA LYS A 141 -0.04 2.57 16.26
C LYS A 141 -0.94 1.49 16.87
N GLU A 142 -1.73 0.81 16.05
CA GLU A 142 -2.65 -0.27 16.51
C GLU A 142 -1.89 -1.44 17.16
N ASN A 143 -0.61 -1.63 16.81
CA ASN A 143 0.22 -2.70 17.35
C ASN A 143 1.24 -2.21 18.39
N SER A 144 1.05 -1.01 18.95
CA SER A 144 1.89 -0.42 19.99
C SER A 144 3.38 -0.32 19.63
N ILE A 145 3.69 -0.18 18.32
CA ILE A 145 5.03 0.12 17.82
C ILE A 145 5.15 1.64 17.69
N LYS A 146 6.02 2.24 18.46
CA LYS A 146 6.31 3.69 18.37
C LYS A 146 6.95 3.97 17.02
N TYR A 147 6.67 5.11 16.44
CA TYR A 147 7.29 5.49 15.17
C TYR A 147 7.62 6.97 15.12
N GLN A 148 8.62 7.29 14.30
CA GLN A 148 8.94 8.63 13.85
C GLN A 148 9.07 8.64 12.33
N THR A 149 8.88 9.83 11.75
CA THR A 149 8.79 10.01 10.30
C THR A 149 9.94 10.88 9.79
N VAL A 150 10.48 10.53 8.62
CA VAL A 150 11.51 11.30 7.94
C VAL A 150 10.94 11.97 6.70
N SER A 151 11.19 13.27 6.55
CA SER A 151 10.75 14.03 5.39
C SER A 151 11.91 14.83 4.79
N ARG A 152 11.79 15.20 3.52
CA ARG A 152 12.69 16.18 2.89
C ARG A 152 12.50 17.62 3.39
N LYS A 153 11.37 17.88 4.08
CA LYS A 153 11.02 19.21 4.60
C LYS A 153 10.81 19.11 6.12
N LYS A 154 11.52 19.96 6.87
CA LYS A 154 11.55 19.96 8.33
C LYS A 154 10.14 20.05 8.99
N ASN A 155 9.19 20.70 8.34
CA ASN A 155 7.83 20.87 8.87
C ASN A 155 6.85 19.73 8.49
N LYS A 156 7.34 18.65 7.87
CA LYS A 156 6.49 17.54 7.40
C LYS A 156 6.84 16.17 7.99
N GLY A 157 7.85 16.09 8.81
CA GLY A 157 8.29 14.87 9.50
C GLY A 157 8.89 15.22 10.84
N ASP A 158 9.16 14.20 11.64
CA ASP A 158 9.84 14.34 12.93
C ASP A 158 11.32 14.65 12.71
N PHE A 159 11.90 14.11 11.61
CA PHE A 159 13.27 14.34 11.17
C PHE A 159 13.33 14.76 9.70
N ILE A 160 14.44 15.37 9.32
CA ILE A 160 14.94 15.41 7.94
C ILE A 160 16.12 14.45 7.79
N TYR A 161 16.43 14.04 6.55
CA TYR A 161 17.45 13.01 6.27
C TYR A 161 18.84 13.38 6.81
N THR A 162 19.19 14.66 6.82
CA THR A 162 20.49 15.16 7.32
C THR A 162 20.62 15.12 8.85
N GLU A 163 19.54 14.93 9.58
CA GLU A 163 19.53 14.77 11.04
C GLU A 163 19.76 13.31 11.49
N LEU A 164 19.71 12.34 10.55
CA LEU A 164 19.81 10.91 10.88
C LEU A 164 21.26 10.49 11.12
N ASP A 165 21.77 10.75 12.30
CA ASP A 165 23.06 10.25 12.74
C ASP A 165 22.97 8.81 13.29
N ARG A 166 24.10 8.28 13.78
CA ARG A 166 24.19 6.91 14.32
C ARG A 166 23.33 6.74 15.57
N ASP A 167 23.31 7.73 16.44
CA ASP A 167 22.61 7.66 17.73
C ASP A 167 21.10 7.64 17.51
N ILE A 168 20.59 8.49 16.61
CA ILE A 168 19.17 8.49 16.21
C ILE A 168 18.82 7.16 15.55
N MET A 169 19.59 6.69 14.57
CA MET A 169 19.29 5.46 13.83
C MET A 169 19.30 4.23 14.73
N SER A 170 20.15 4.17 15.75
CA SER A 170 20.24 3.05 16.69
C SER A 170 18.99 2.87 17.57
N ASN A 171 18.11 3.88 17.65
CA ASN A 171 16.87 3.81 18.42
C ASN A 171 15.73 3.08 17.68
N PHE A 172 15.93 2.69 16.41
CA PHE A 172 14.88 2.11 15.59
C PHE A 172 15.30 0.74 15.07
N GLU A 173 14.62 -0.31 15.52
CA GLU A 173 14.86 -1.67 15.01
C GLU A 173 14.28 -1.85 13.58
N LEU A 174 13.23 -1.09 13.24
CA LEU A 174 12.50 -1.21 11.98
C LEU A 174 12.60 0.09 11.18
N ILE A 175 13.10 0.00 9.94
CA ILE A 175 13.20 1.14 9.02
C ILE A 175 12.36 0.85 7.78
N ILE A 176 11.36 1.69 7.51
CA ILE A 176 10.35 1.42 6.48
C ILE A 176 10.46 2.48 5.37
N ASN A 177 10.80 2.05 4.16
CA ASN A 177 10.71 2.92 2.99
C ASN A 177 9.28 3.00 2.47
N THR A 178 8.66 4.18 2.59
CA THR A 178 7.35 4.51 2.02
C THR A 178 7.44 5.50 0.85
N THR A 179 8.66 5.80 0.40
CA THR A 179 8.92 6.67 -0.76
C THR A 179 8.88 5.86 -2.06
N PRO A 180 8.73 6.50 -3.23
CA PRO A 180 8.84 5.82 -4.52
C PRO A 180 10.30 5.63 -4.97
N LEU A 181 11.31 6.02 -4.17
CA LEU A 181 12.72 5.93 -4.55
C LEU A 181 13.18 4.48 -4.62
N GLY A 182 13.64 4.06 -5.79
CA GLY A 182 14.04 2.69 -6.08
C GLY A 182 13.00 1.89 -6.87
N THR A 183 11.81 2.48 -7.15
CA THR A 183 10.81 1.87 -8.04
C THR A 183 11.25 1.95 -9.50
N TYR A 184 10.99 0.89 -10.26
CA TYR A 184 11.17 0.89 -11.72
C TYR A 184 10.44 2.10 -12.36
N PRO A 185 11.04 2.81 -13.34
CA PRO A 185 12.33 2.52 -13.99
C PRO A 185 13.57 3.06 -13.25
N ASN A 186 13.43 3.89 -12.22
CA ASN A 186 14.54 4.56 -11.52
C ASN A 186 15.05 3.71 -10.34
N THR A 187 15.49 2.50 -10.62
CA THR A 187 15.84 1.47 -9.61
C THR A 187 17.11 1.77 -8.83
N GLU A 188 17.97 2.65 -9.35
CA GLU A 188 19.21 3.10 -8.71
C GLU A 188 18.97 4.08 -7.55
N LYS A 189 17.81 4.75 -7.54
CA LYS A 189 17.46 5.70 -6.49
C LYS A 189 17.21 5.02 -5.16
N CYS A 190 17.58 5.70 -4.08
CA CYS A 190 17.46 5.22 -2.72
C CYS A 190 17.11 6.37 -1.78
N PRO A 191 16.39 6.15 -0.67
CA PRO A 191 16.33 7.12 0.41
C PRO A 191 17.72 7.51 0.90
N ASP A 192 17.94 8.79 1.15
CA ASP A 192 19.23 9.38 1.50
C ASP A 192 19.56 9.17 2.99
N ILE A 193 19.76 7.89 3.38
CA ILE A 193 20.23 7.52 4.72
C ILE A 193 21.67 7.03 4.66
N ASN A 194 22.42 7.24 5.75
CA ASN A 194 23.77 6.69 5.86
C ASN A 194 23.70 5.21 6.27
N PHE A 195 23.99 4.31 5.33
CA PHE A 195 23.98 2.86 5.57
C PHE A 195 25.08 2.37 6.50
N ASP A 196 26.10 3.18 6.84
CA ASP A 196 27.09 2.84 7.86
C ASP A 196 26.50 2.83 9.29
N HIS A 197 25.31 3.40 9.45
CA HIS A 197 24.55 3.34 10.70
C HIS A 197 23.65 2.08 10.78
N ILE A 198 23.50 1.32 9.68
CA ILE A 198 22.72 0.09 9.64
C ILE A 198 23.56 -1.08 10.14
N THR A 199 22.95 -1.94 10.94
CA THR A 199 23.56 -3.14 11.54
C THR A 199 22.65 -4.37 11.36
N LYS A 200 23.14 -5.53 11.81
CA LYS A 200 22.37 -6.80 11.81
C LYS A 200 21.12 -6.76 12.68
N ASP A 201 21.00 -5.80 13.60
CA ASP A 201 19.86 -5.66 14.49
C ASP A 201 18.69 -4.87 13.86
N HIS A 202 18.93 -4.27 12.70
CA HIS A 202 17.90 -3.58 11.95
C HIS A 202 17.11 -4.51 11.03
N ILE A 203 15.85 -4.13 10.79
CA ILE A 203 14.97 -4.70 9.78
C ILE A 203 14.62 -3.58 8.80
N LEU A 204 14.97 -3.74 7.54
CA LEU A 204 14.61 -2.82 6.47
C LEU A 204 13.41 -3.36 5.70
N PHE A 205 12.31 -2.64 5.76
CA PHE A 205 11.09 -2.96 5.03
C PHE A 205 10.87 -1.95 3.90
N ASP A 206 10.76 -2.42 2.66
CA ASP A 206 10.48 -1.55 1.51
C ASP A 206 9.08 -1.83 0.99
N LEU A 207 8.23 -0.80 0.84
CA LEU A 207 6.90 -0.99 0.23
C LEU A 207 6.98 -1.29 -1.27
N ILE A 208 8.14 -1.08 -1.89
CA ILE A 208 8.38 -1.37 -3.30
C ILE A 208 8.46 -2.89 -3.49
N TYR A 209 7.81 -3.38 -4.55
CA TYR A 209 7.82 -4.79 -4.96
C TYR A 209 8.51 -5.02 -6.30
N ASN A 210 8.71 -3.97 -7.08
CA ASN A 210 9.42 -4.02 -8.37
C ASN A 210 10.45 -2.88 -8.47
N PRO A 211 11.74 -3.19 -8.44
CA PRO A 211 12.36 -4.52 -8.41
C PRO A 211 12.12 -5.26 -7.09
N ILE A 212 12.29 -6.60 -7.11
CA ILE A 212 12.16 -7.44 -5.90
C ILE A 212 13.15 -7.02 -4.81
N LYS A 213 14.32 -6.53 -5.21
CA LYS A 213 15.38 -6.05 -4.32
C LYS A 213 15.85 -4.68 -4.77
N THR A 214 15.37 -3.66 -4.08
CA THR A 214 15.74 -2.26 -4.32
C THR A 214 17.17 -1.97 -3.83
N SER A 215 17.75 -0.85 -4.25
CA SER A 215 19.04 -0.36 -3.73
C SER A 215 18.99 -0.20 -2.21
N PHE A 216 17.87 0.28 -1.64
CA PHE A 216 17.65 0.38 -0.19
C PHE A 216 17.81 -0.98 0.51
N LEU A 217 17.13 -2.01 0.03
CA LEU A 217 17.21 -3.35 0.60
C LEU A 217 18.58 -4.00 0.38
N ASN A 218 19.20 -3.74 -0.78
CA ASN A 218 20.53 -4.30 -1.07
C ASN A 218 21.59 -3.76 -0.12
N ASN A 219 21.60 -2.44 0.07
CA ASN A 219 22.55 -1.78 0.98
C ASN A 219 22.34 -2.25 2.42
N GLY A 220 21.09 -2.38 2.88
CA GLY A 220 20.79 -2.94 4.20
C GLY A 220 21.30 -4.38 4.36
N LYS A 221 21.10 -5.23 3.36
CA LYS A 221 21.56 -6.62 3.38
C LYS A 221 23.11 -6.70 3.48
N ILE A 222 23.83 -5.84 2.77
CA ILE A 222 25.31 -5.78 2.86
C ILE A 222 25.78 -5.47 4.29
N LYS A 223 24.99 -4.67 5.05
CA LYS A 223 25.26 -4.36 6.47
C LYS A 223 24.74 -5.42 7.44
N GLY A 224 24.20 -6.52 6.94
CA GLY A 224 23.69 -7.64 7.75
C GLY A 224 22.27 -7.48 8.24
N ALA A 225 21.56 -6.42 7.86
CA ALA A 225 20.16 -6.21 8.24
C ALA A 225 19.23 -7.28 7.64
N LYS A 226 18.16 -7.62 8.36
CA LYS A 226 17.03 -8.37 7.79
C LYS A 226 16.29 -7.46 6.78
N ILE A 227 15.91 -8.01 5.65
CA ILE A 227 15.22 -7.24 4.61
C ILE A 227 13.89 -7.88 4.24
N ALA A 228 12.89 -7.03 3.93
CA ALA A 228 11.58 -7.42 3.41
C ALA A 228 11.13 -6.42 2.35
N ASN A 229 10.50 -6.92 1.27
CA ASN A 229 9.93 -6.09 0.23
C ASN A 229 8.40 -6.03 0.29
N GLY A 230 7.79 -5.19 -0.55
CA GLY A 230 6.35 -4.96 -0.58
C GLY A 230 5.53 -6.06 -1.29
N TYR A 231 6.14 -7.14 -1.78
CA TYR A 231 5.42 -8.13 -2.60
C TYR A 231 4.31 -8.85 -1.81
N ASN A 232 4.63 -9.37 -0.61
CA ASN A 232 3.61 -10.01 0.22
C ASN A 232 2.51 -9.05 0.66
N MET A 233 2.87 -7.80 0.98
CA MET A 233 1.88 -6.75 1.27
C MET A 233 0.91 -6.56 0.10
N LEU A 234 1.42 -6.53 -1.13
CA LEU A 234 0.63 -6.36 -2.35
C LEU A 234 -0.35 -7.53 -2.56
N ILE A 235 0.09 -8.77 -2.31
CA ILE A 235 -0.78 -9.96 -2.39
C ILE A 235 -1.85 -9.91 -1.31
N TYR A 236 -1.48 -9.67 -0.04
CA TYR A 236 -2.43 -9.71 1.07
C TYR A 236 -3.50 -8.61 0.97
N GLN A 237 -3.15 -7.40 0.50
CA GLN A 237 -4.15 -6.35 0.28
C GLN A 237 -5.11 -6.73 -0.86
N ALA A 238 -4.62 -7.39 -1.92
CA ALA A 238 -5.47 -7.85 -3.01
C ALA A 238 -6.43 -8.96 -2.56
N GLU A 239 -5.94 -9.96 -1.81
CA GLU A 239 -6.78 -11.02 -1.24
C GLU A 239 -7.81 -10.45 -0.24
N LYS A 240 -7.46 -9.44 0.56
CA LYS A 240 -8.43 -8.78 1.44
C LYS A 240 -9.49 -8.01 0.65
N SER A 241 -9.10 -7.35 -0.46
CA SER A 241 -10.07 -6.74 -1.37
C SER A 241 -11.03 -7.78 -1.94
N TRP A 242 -10.51 -8.93 -2.38
CA TRP A 242 -11.31 -10.05 -2.88
C TRP A 242 -12.29 -10.59 -1.84
N SER A 243 -11.83 -10.82 -0.61
CA SER A 243 -12.68 -11.21 0.53
C SER A 243 -13.82 -10.21 0.73
N ILE A 244 -13.54 -8.91 0.82
CA ILE A 244 -14.54 -7.85 0.98
C ILE A 244 -15.60 -7.88 -0.14
N TRP A 245 -15.19 -8.05 -1.39
CA TRP A 245 -16.13 -8.09 -2.52
C TRP A 245 -17.02 -9.33 -2.53
N ASN A 246 -16.64 -10.42 -1.85
CA ASN A 246 -17.39 -11.66 -1.78
C ASN A 246 -18.12 -11.86 -0.43
N GLU A 247 -17.75 -11.13 0.62
CA GLU A 247 -18.41 -11.19 1.93
C GLU A 247 -19.75 -10.42 1.98
N ILE A 248 -20.01 -9.57 0.98
CA ILE A 248 -21.21 -8.75 0.91
C ILE A 248 -22.28 -9.49 0.13
N ASN A 249 -22.99 -10.37 0.81
CA ASN A 249 -24.23 -10.98 0.36
C ASN A 249 -25.38 -10.55 1.25
#